data_bd256aa5074d6887ecd4f1f99e072b06
#
_entry.id   bd256aa5074d6887ecd4f1f99e072b06
#
_cell.length_a   1.000
_cell.length_b   1.000
_cell.length_c   1.000
_cell.angle_alpha   90.00
_cell.angle_beta   90.00
_cell.angle_gamma   90.00
#
_symmetry.space_group_name_H-M   'P 1'
#
loop_
_entity.id
_entity.type
_entity.pdbx_description
1 polymer ?
#
loop_
_entity_poly.entity_id
_entity_poly.type
_entity_poly.pdbx_seq_one_letter_code
_entity_poly.pdbx_strand_id
1 'polypeptide(L)'
;MLIQSKYTKIFKSHDMTRQKYNELYDFAVLIRNHKNIVSEYVNQNLLHFLEYNKFMFLKEMRESFKGCIPSSFDAELYTQIFDCYQNKFDAIQKRLKFEQIIYKGCELYKRTTKKHNKGDFKKVITEKEKTPLSICLTYLARYGNENTIEYITKQLETCDDKKRDFYNNILRCVGKFGFDRLMNLALQKRNSVITRYAEKPIEFKSLSFSGRCRKTKIIDYNSKFGSVINAYISLSGLGRKTFDIPVKFNKNWHGNMKDYHKKNPDYEYILTFNEKEHQVNIHLCTDGERYIPQAGNNIVGIDVNCKHNLFALSNETTYDYDRKLVNDFCKLSLEIDKLKENKSYVIGKRKQWKLDTLKRKMIHSEQQMIASMCRDLQKQGINHVVMENLDNGFGKCYVKDSDNEDINYNRKVNFLGLSSLKQEVEHIARKYDIAVSTVHSSYTSKMCPICGCIDDVNRPNQETFSCVECGYESNADFNAANNIKNRVVLTVLRDTLLKQLDNGAYEPKNFKREKVKEVLLSFRRILLNVGSECTKGSVTTFDDV
;
A
#
# COMPACT_ATOMS: atom_id res chain seq x y z
N MET A 1 -10.93 -17.24 -14.79
CA MET A 1 -11.37 -17.70 -13.45
C MET A 1 -12.28 -16.64 -12.85
N LEU A 2 -13.46 -17.01 -12.33
CA LEU A 2 -14.35 -16.10 -11.61
C LEU A 2 -14.03 -16.17 -10.12
N ILE A 3 -13.78 -15.00 -9.52
CA ILE A 3 -13.60 -14.89 -8.06
C ILE A 3 -14.66 -13.95 -7.49
N GLN A 4 -15.11 -14.24 -6.30
CA GLN A 4 -15.98 -13.30 -5.59
C GLN A 4 -15.20 -12.05 -5.21
N SER A 5 -15.76 -10.87 -5.51
CA SER A 5 -15.18 -9.60 -5.17
C SER A 5 -16.26 -8.59 -4.79
N LYS A 6 -15.87 -7.57 -4.02
CA LYS A 6 -16.78 -6.47 -3.68
C LYS A 6 -16.65 -5.36 -4.71
N TYR A 7 -17.77 -4.82 -5.15
CA TYR A 7 -17.85 -3.66 -6.04
C TYR A 7 -18.48 -2.49 -5.29
N THR A 8 -17.95 -1.31 -5.52
CA THR A 8 -18.60 -0.09 -5.08
C THR A 8 -19.18 0.65 -6.27
N LYS A 9 -20.49 0.89 -6.23
CA LYS A 9 -21.20 1.71 -7.21
C LYS A 9 -21.64 3.00 -6.56
N ILE A 10 -21.48 4.12 -7.29
CA ILE A 10 -21.85 5.44 -6.78
C ILE A 10 -23.13 5.87 -7.50
N PHE A 11 -24.14 6.21 -6.73
CA PHE A 11 -25.40 6.78 -7.17
C PHE A 11 -25.55 8.18 -6.58
N LYS A 12 -26.16 9.06 -7.33
CA LYS A 12 -26.52 10.40 -6.87
C LYS A 12 -27.97 10.42 -6.41
N SER A 13 -28.26 11.15 -5.31
CA SER A 13 -29.62 11.42 -4.93
C SER A 13 -30.31 12.31 -5.97
N HIS A 14 -31.60 12.10 -6.22
CA HIS A 14 -32.44 12.92 -7.10
C HIS A 14 -33.54 13.59 -6.29
N ASP A 15 -33.81 14.87 -6.56
CA ASP A 15 -34.93 15.64 -6.01
C ASP A 15 -35.16 15.47 -4.49
N MET A 16 -34.06 15.40 -3.75
CA MET A 16 -34.12 15.35 -2.30
C MET A 16 -34.47 16.73 -1.74
N THR A 17 -35.46 16.79 -0.85
CA THR A 17 -35.81 18.06 -0.21
C THR A 17 -34.64 18.61 0.61
N ARG A 18 -34.51 19.94 0.65
CA ARG A 18 -33.44 20.62 1.40
C ARG A 18 -33.46 20.22 2.88
N GLN A 19 -34.64 20.03 3.46
CA GLN A 19 -34.77 19.57 4.84
C GLN A 19 -34.16 18.20 5.05
N LYS A 20 -34.47 17.21 4.18
CA LYS A 20 -33.87 15.86 4.26
C LYS A 20 -32.36 15.89 4.06
N TYR A 21 -31.88 16.72 3.12
CA TYR A 21 -30.45 16.90 2.92
C TYR A 21 -29.77 17.42 4.17
N ASN A 22 -30.32 18.48 4.79
CA ASN A 22 -29.75 19.07 5.99
C ASN A 22 -29.75 18.08 7.17
N GLU A 23 -30.82 17.32 7.38
CA GLU A 23 -30.88 16.31 8.44
C GLU A 23 -29.78 15.24 8.29
N LEU A 24 -29.51 14.76 7.05
CA LEU A 24 -28.42 13.81 6.79
C LEU A 24 -27.04 14.47 6.91
N TYR A 25 -26.92 15.71 6.47
CA TYR A 25 -25.68 16.48 6.54
C TYR A 25 -25.29 16.75 8.01
N ASP A 26 -26.24 17.20 8.83
CA ASP A 26 -26.02 17.43 10.26
C ASP A 26 -25.61 16.15 10.98
N PHE A 27 -26.21 15.02 10.60
CA PHE A 27 -25.79 13.72 11.11
C PHE A 27 -24.36 13.36 10.67
N ALA A 28 -23.96 13.64 9.42
CA ALA A 28 -22.60 13.44 8.97
C ALA A 28 -21.59 14.33 9.73
N VAL A 29 -21.99 15.56 10.06
CA VAL A 29 -21.20 16.46 10.91
C VAL A 29 -21.03 15.88 12.32
N LEU A 30 -22.11 15.37 12.91
CA LEU A 30 -22.07 14.69 14.21
C LEU A 30 -21.09 13.50 14.19
N ILE A 31 -21.20 12.63 13.19
CA ILE A 31 -20.33 11.45 13.03
C ILE A 31 -18.86 11.87 12.87
N ARG A 32 -18.57 12.87 12.02
CA ARG A 32 -17.21 13.40 11.85
C ARG A 32 -16.65 13.95 13.16
N ASN A 33 -17.42 14.77 13.87
CA ASN A 33 -17.00 15.35 15.14
C ASN A 33 -16.74 14.26 16.18
N HIS A 34 -17.60 13.25 16.25
CA HIS A 34 -17.40 12.12 17.14
C HIS A 34 -16.16 11.30 16.78
N LYS A 35 -15.88 11.06 15.47
CA LYS A 35 -14.62 10.44 15.02
C LYS A 35 -13.40 11.21 15.52
N ASN A 36 -13.43 12.54 15.48
CA ASN A 36 -12.31 13.36 15.93
C ASN A 36 -12.14 13.29 17.45
N ILE A 37 -13.23 13.29 18.22
CA ILE A 37 -13.18 13.12 19.69
C ILE A 37 -12.56 11.76 20.05
N VAL A 38 -13.03 10.68 19.43
CA VAL A 38 -12.49 9.34 19.65
C VAL A 38 -11.03 9.25 19.20
N SER A 39 -10.68 9.85 18.06
CA SER A 39 -9.31 9.93 17.57
C SER A 39 -8.39 10.64 18.56
N GLU A 40 -8.83 11.73 19.15
CA GLU A 40 -8.06 12.44 20.16
C GLU A 40 -7.87 11.58 21.42
N TYR A 41 -8.91 10.91 21.90
CA TYR A 41 -8.84 9.96 23.01
C TYR A 41 -7.83 8.83 22.73
N VAL A 42 -7.89 8.20 21.56
CA VAL A 42 -6.93 7.16 21.16
C VAL A 42 -5.52 7.73 21.08
N ASN A 43 -5.38 8.95 20.59
CA ASN A 43 -4.08 9.59 20.44
C ASN A 43 -3.43 9.94 21.79
N GLN A 44 -4.23 10.34 22.77
CA GLN A 44 -3.77 10.58 24.15
C GLN A 44 -3.38 9.27 24.87
N ASN A 45 -3.97 8.14 24.46
CA ASN A 45 -3.76 6.82 25.06
C ASN A 45 -3.04 5.84 24.14
N LEU A 46 -2.11 6.31 23.30
CA LEU A 46 -1.44 5.48 22.28
C LEU A 46 -0.79 4.20 22.83
N LEU A 47 -0.15 4.28 24.00
CA LEU A 47 0.49 3.11 24.62
C LEU A 47 -0.51 2.03 24.99
N HIS A 48 -1.65 2.42 25.53
CA HIS A 48 -2.72 1.52 25.93
C HIS A 48 -3.26 0.72 24.75
N PHE A 49 -3.41 1.36 23.58
CA PHE A 49 -3.98 0.73 22.40
C PHE A 49 -2.98 -0.03 21.53
N LEU A 50 -1.67 0.02 21.81
CA LEU A 50 -0.66 -0.63 20.96
C LEU A 50 -0.82 -2.16 20.83
N GLU A 51 -1.33 -2.80 21.86
CA GLU A 51 -1.50 -4.26 21.93
C GLU A 51 -2.94 -4.71 21.70
N TYR A 52 -3.84 -3.76 21.44
CA TYR A 52 -5.24 -4.07 21.20
C TYR A 52 -5.45 -4.66 19.81
N ASN A 53 -6.12 -5.80 19.78
CA ASN A 53 -6.75 -6.25 18.54
C ASN A 53 -8.05 -5.46 18.30
N LYS A 54 -8.58 -5.59 17.10
CA LYS A 54 -9.81 -4.90 16.70
C LYS A 54 -11.00 -5.14 17.64
N PHE A 55 -11.14 -6.37 18.15
CA PHE A 55 -12.25 -6.72 19.04
C PHE A 55 -12.14 -5.99 20.39
N MET A 56 -10.97 -5.99 21.01
CA MET A 56 -10.72 -5.28 22.28
C MET A 56 -10.95 -3.78 22.11
N PHE A 57 -10.43 -3.21 21.03
CA PHE A 57 -10.61 -1.79 20.71
C PHE A 57 -12.10 -1.42 20.58
N LEU A 58 -12.86 -2.18 19.79
CA LEU A 58 -14.28 -1.94 19.61
C LEU A 58 -15.07 -2.04 20.92
N LYS A 59 -14.71 -2.99 21.78
CA LYS A 59 -15.34 -3.16 23.09
C LYS A 59 -15.12 -1.92 23.96
N GLU A 60 -13.88 -1.48 24.10
CA GLU A 60 -13.55 -0.31 24.91
C GLU A 60 -14.17 0.97 24.37
N MET A 61 -14.17 1.20 23.06
CA MET A 61 -14.80 2.39 22.48
C MET A 61 -16.30 2.42 22.74
N ARG A 62 -16.99 1.28 22.67
CA ARG A 62 -18.43 1.19 22.99
C ARG A 62 -18.72 1.48 24.45
N GLU A 63 -17.85 1.06 25.34
CA GLU A 63 -17.99 1.33 26.77
C GLU A 63 -17.71 2.81 27.08
N SER A 64 -16.60 3.35 26.55
CA SER A 64 -16.15 4.72 26.82
C SER A 64 -17.06 5.79 26.20
N PHE A 65 -17.68 5.50 25.06
CA PHE A 65 -18.52 6.45 24.30
C PHE A 65 -19.98 6.01 24.16
N LYS A 66 -20.47 5.25 25.14
CA LYS A 66 -21.85 4.75 25.14
C LYS A 66 -22.87 5.89 25.04
N GLY A 67 -23.76 5.80 24.05
CA GLY A 67 -24.84 6.77 23.86
C GLY A 67 -24.45 8.05 23.11
N CYS A 68 -23.18 8.27 22.74
CA CYS A 68 -22.76 9.45 22.00
C CYS A 68 -23.26 9.45 20.54
N ILE A 69 -23.43 8.26 19.96
CA ILE A 69 -23.99 8.05 18.61
C ILE A 69 -24.96 6.87 18.65
N PRO A 70 -25.88 6.74 17.66
CA PRO A 70 -26.72 5.56 17.57
C PRO A 70 -25.92 4.27 17.41
N SER A 71 -26.25 3.25 18.18
CA SER A 71 -25.51 1.96 18.23
C SER A 71 -25.43 1.22 16.90
N SER A 72 -26.32 1.54 15.95
CA SER A 72 -26.28 1.01 14.59
C SER A 72 -25.06 1.46 13.76
N PHE A 73 -24.37 2.54 14.18
CA PHE A 73 -23.22 3.12 13.50
C PHE A 73 -21.90 2.92 14.26
N ASP A 74 -21.94 2.51 15.52
CA ASP A 74 -20.76 2.44 16.39
C ASP A 74 -19.71 1.47 15.90
N ALA A 75 -20.11 0.27 15.54
CA ALA A 75 -19.19 -0.80 15.11
C ALA A 75 -18.38 -0.39 13.87
N GLU A 76 -19.05 0.16 12.87
CA GLU A 76 -18.41 0.58 11.63
C GLU A 76 -17.51 1.80 11.85
N LEU A 77 -17.98 2.78 12.63
CA LEU A 77 -17.23 3.98 12.95
C LEU A 77 -15.93 3.65 13.69
N TYR A 78 -16.01 2.87 14.76
CA TYR A 78 -14.82 2.50 15.53
C TYR A 78 -13.88 1.58 14.76
N THR A 79 -14.41 0.73 13.87
CA THR A 79 -13.61 -0.04 12.92
C THR A 79 -12.78 0.88 12.02
N GLN A 80 -13.39 1.90 11.43
CA GLN A 80 -12.70 2.85 10.57
C GLN A 80 -11.60 3.60 11.33
N ILE A 81 -11.84 3.98 12.58
CA ILE A 81 -10.82 4.63 13.42
C ILE A 81 -9.68 3.65 13.70
N PHE A 82 -9.97 2.42 14.09
CA PHE A 82 -8.95 1.40 14.35
C PHE A 82 -8.08 1.15 13.12
N ASP A 83 -8.68 0.95 11.96
CA ASP A 83 -7.97 0.69 10.70
C ASP A 83 -7.07 1.88 10.30
N CYS A 84 -7.50 3.12 10.56
CA CYS A 84 -6.68 4.31 10.36
C CYS A 84 -5.48 4.36 11.33
N TYR A 85 -5.67 3.92 12.58
CA TYR A 85 -4.60 3.92 13.59
C TYR A 85 -3.64 2.73 13.46
N GLN A 86 -3.99 1.64 12.79
CA GLN A 86 -3.17 0.43 12.68
C GLN A 86 -1.76 0.74 12.18
N ASN A 87 -1.63 1.47 11.09
CA ASN A 87 -0.32 1.87 10.56
C ASN A 87 0.50 2.71 11.55
N LYS A 88 -0.18 3.52 12.36
CA LYS A 88 0.45 4.35 13.40
C LYS A 88 0.94 3.48 14.55
N PHE A 89 0.15 2.51 15.00
CA PHE A 89 0.52 1.54 16.01
C PHE A 89 1.71 0.69 15.55
N ASP A 90 1.67 0.15 14.34
CA ASP A 90 2.77 -0.63 13.77
C ASP A 90 4.07 0.19 13.68
N ALA A 91 3.97 1.45 13.27
CA ALA A 91 5.12 2.34 13.21
C ALA A 91 5.69 2.66 14.60
N ILE A 92 4.85 2.86 15.61
CA ILE A 92 5.27 3.04 17.01
C ILE A 92 5.96 1.77 17.51
N GLN A 93 5.32 0.60 17.36
CA GLN A 93 5.88 -0.68 17.79
C GLN A 93 7.24 -0.95 17.15
N LYS A 94 7.38 -0.68 15.85
CA LYS A 94 8.66 -0.81 15.13
C LYS A 94 9.73 0.12 15.70
N ARG A 95 9.37 1.37 16.03
CA ARG A 95 10.32 2.36 16.58
C ARG A 95 10.68 2.12 18.05
N LEU A 96 9.83 1.44 18.81
CA LEU A 96 10.15 1.02 20.19
C LEU A 96 11.17 -0.12 20.24
N LYS A 97 11.46 -0.81 19.12
CA LYS A 97 12.52 -1.81 19.05
C LYS A 97 13.91 -1.16 19.20
N PHE A 98 14.76 -1.79 19.99
CA PHE A 98 16.17 -1.45 20.12
C PHE A 98 16.97 -2.32 19.15
N GLU A 99 17.19 -1.86 17.92
CA GLU A 99 17.93 -2.61 16.89
C GLU A 99 19.46 -2.50 17.08
N GLN A 100 19.93 -1.35 17.57
CA GLN A 100 21.34 -1.09 17.88
C GLN A 100 21.45 -0.34 19.20
N ILE A 101 21.85 -1.05 20.23
CA ILE A 101 21.98 -0.48 21.58
C ILE A 101 23.16 0.46 21.69
N ILE A 102 24.02 0.50 20.71
CA ILE A 102 25.38 0.96 20.89
C ILE A 102 25.55 2.34 20.28
N TYR A 103 24.95 3.30 20.93
CA TYR A 103 25.37 4.69 20.74
C TYR A 103 26.55 4.97 21.68
N LYS A 104 27.63 5.55 21.15
CA LYS A 104 28.77 6.02 21.94
C LYS A 104 28.40 7.00 23.06
N GLY A 105 27.18 7.50 23.10
CA GLY A 105 26.62 8.36 24.14
C GLY A 105 25.64 7.69 25.10
N CYS A 106 25.44 6.37 25.02
CA CYS A 106 24.55 5.66 25.92
C CYS A 106 25.16 5.51 27.30
N GLU A 107 24.38 5.60 28.39
CA GLU A 107 24.83 5.41 29.76
C GLU A 107 25.45 4.03 30.05
N LEU A 108 25.21 3.05 29.16
CA LEU A 108 25.85 1.73 29.23
C LEU A 108 27.32 1.74 28.79
N TYR A 109 27.86 2.86 28.32
CA TYR A 109 29.27 3.09 28.07
C TYR A 109 29.87 3.93 29.18
N LYS A 110 31.02 3.53 29.68
CA LYS A 110 31.81 4.33 30.62
C LYS A 110 32.70 5.29 29.84
N ARG A 111 32.67 6.56 30.22
CA ARG A 111 33.59 7.57 29.71
C ARG A 111 34.97 7.33 30.27
N THR A 112 35.98 7.14 29.44
CA THR A 112 37.37 7.03 29.89
C THR A 112 37.93 8.43 30.04
N THR A 113 38.26 8.82 31.27
CA THR A 113 39.03 10.03 31.57
C THR A 113 40.51 9.79 31.24
N LYS A 114 40.91 10.02 29.99
CA LYS A 114 42.31 10.24 29.64
C LYS A 114 42.50 11.74 29.39
N LYS A 115 43.52 12.31 30.05
CA LYS A 115 43.82 13.73 30.16
C LYS A 115 44.07 14.49 28.83
N HIS A 116 44.04 13.86 27.66
CA HIS A 116 44.46 14.53 26.42
C HIS A 116 43.59 14.30 25.16
N ASN A 117 42.47 13.58 25.21
CA ASN A 117 41.60 13.48 24.02
C ASN A 117 40.13 13.47 24.37
N LYS A 118 39.29 14.08 23.54
CA LYS A 118 37.83 14.05 23.57
C LYS A 118 37.34 12.65 23.92
N GLY A 119 36.81 12.50 25.15
CA GLY A 119 36.53 11.29 25.89
C GLY A 119 36.09 10.09 25.05
N ASP A 120 36.95 9.09 24.99
CA ASP A 120 36.61 7.78 24.46
C ASP A 120 35.67 7.06 25.43
N PHE A 121 34.64 6.41 24.88
CA PHE A 121 33.69 5.63 25.64
C PHE A 121 34.13 4.17 25.71
N LYS A 122 34.39 3.67 26.90
CA LYS A 122 34.71 2.25 27.09
C LYS A 122 33.46 1.39 27.02
N LYS A 123 33.45 0.43 26.08
CA LYS A 123 32.35 -0.51 25.89
C LYS A 123 32.21 -1.45 27.09
N VAL A 124 31.04 -1.41 27.75
CA VAL A 124 30.71 -2.29 28.90
C VAL A 124 29.99 -3.56 28.44
N ILE A 125 29.50 -3.57 27.21
CA ILE A 125 28.65 -4.62 26.63
C ILE A 125 29.49 -5.50 25.70
N THR A 126 29.46 -6.80 25.91
CA THR A 126 30.08 -7.79 24.99
C THR A 126 29.19 -8.05 23.77
N GLU A 127 29.76 -8.59 22.69
CA GLU A 127 28.99 -8.93 21.48
C GLU A 127 27.86 -9.93 21.78
N LYS A 128 28.10 -10.93 22.65
CA LYS A 128 27.11 -11.94 23.07
C LYS A 128 25.90 -11.33 23.82
N GLU A 129 26.06 -10.17 24.43
CA GLU A 129 25.04 -9.52 25.25
C GLU A 129 24.21 -8.53 24.47
N LYS A 130 24.60 -8.15 23.25
CA LYS A 130 23.89 -7.17 22.45
C LYS A 130 22.45 -7.58 22.17
N THR A 131 22.23 -8.81 21.74
CA THR A 131 20.90 -9.32 21.39
C THR A 131 19.99 -9.46 22.62
N PRO A 132 20.40 -10.13 23.72
CA PRO A 132 19.60 -10.21 24.94
C PRO A 132 19.26 -8.83 25.51
N LEU A 133 20.20 -7.91 25.53
CA LEU A 133 19.98 -6.55 26.02
C LEU A 133 19.02 -5.75 25.12
N SER A 134 19.10 -5.92 23.79
CA SER A 134 18.14 -5.32 22.85
C SER A 134 16.72 -5.81 23.09
N ILE A 135 16.58 -7.10 23.31
CA ILE A 135 15.28 -7.73 23.63
C ILE A 135 14.75 -7.19 24.96
N CYS A 136 15.59 -7.16 25.99
CA CYS A 136 15.23 -6.64 27.31
C CYS A 136 14.76 -5.18 27.24
N LEU A 137 15.53 -4.29 26.63
CA LEU A 137 15.16 -2.87 26.48
C LEU A 137 13.91 -2.67 25.62
N THR A 138 13.72 -3.48 24.60
CA THR A 138 12.50 -3.45 23.76
C THR A 138 11.28 -3.86 24.59
N TYR A 139 11.41 -4.90 25.41
CA TYR A 139 10.36 -5.33 26.31
C TYR A 139 10.01 -4.25 27.34
N LEU A 140 11.03 -3.69 28.02
CA LEU A 140 10.84 -2.62 28.99
C LEU A 140 10.22 -1.35 28.36
N ALA A 141 10.60 -1.01 27.13
CA ALA A 141 10.02 0.14 26.44
C ALA A 141 8.53 -0.06 26.10
N ARG A 142 8.09 -1.29 25.90
CA ARG A 142 6.68 -1.62 25.61
C ARG A 142 5.86 -1.81 26.89
N TYR A 143 6.36 -2.64 27.80
CA TYR A 143 5.60 -3.16 28.93
C TYR A 143 6.15 -2.74 30.29
N GLY A 144 7.32 -2.08 30.32
CA GLY A 144 8.01 -1.74 31.56
C GLY A 144 7.21 -0.80 32.46
N ASN A 145 7.04 -1.23 33.71
CA ASN A 145 6.50 -0.49 34.84
C ASN A 145 7.16 -0.97 36.15
N GLU A 146 6.78 -0.41 37.27
CA GLU A 146 7.32 -0.73 38.58
C GLU A 146 7.18 -2.22 38.96
N ASN A 147 6.09 -2.85 38.48
CA ASN A 147 5.77 -4.25 38.80
C ASN A 147 6.32 -5.26 37.77
N THR A 148 7.14 -4.80 36.81
CA THR A 148 7.60 -5.66 35.69
C THR A 148 8.37 -6.88 36.18
N ILE A 149 9.22 -6.74 37.20
CA ILE A 149 10.03 -7.85 37.72
C ILE A 149 9.14 -8.90 38.40
N GLU A 150 8.21 -8.45 39.24
CA GLU A 150 7.24 -9.33 39.90
C GLU A 150 6.37 -10.08 38.87
N TYR A 151 5.87 -9.35 37.87
CA TYR A 151 5.12 -9.96 36.78
C TYR A 151 5.92 -11.03 36.03
N ILE A 152 7.19 -10.75 35.66
CA ILE A 152 8.04 -11.72 34.96
C ILE A 152 8.30 -12.94 35.82
N THR A 153 8.56 -12.75 37.10
CA THR A 153 8.82 -13.85 38.05
C THR A 153 7.60 -14.77 38.17
N LYS A 154 6.41 -14.18 38.26
CA LYS A 154 5.15 -14.94 38.30
C LYS A 154 4.87 -15.67 36.96
N GLN A 155 5.19 -15.06 35.83
CA GLN A 155 5.02 -15.71 34.53
C GLN A 155 5.97 -16.90 34.33
N LEU A 156 7.16 -16.88 34.91
CA LEU A 156 8.12 -17.99 34.84
C LEU A 156 7.61 -19.29 35.47
N GLU A 157 6.67 -19.21 36.41
CA GLU A 157 6.08 -20.39 37.05
C GLU A 157 5.12 -21.15 36.11
N THR A 158 4.51 -20.48 35.15
CA THR A 158 3.42 -21.01 34.34
C THR A 158 3.67 -21.05 32.82
N CYS A 159 4.78 -20.46 32.35
CA CYS A 159 5.06 -20.32 30.93
C CYS A 159 5.73 -21.54 30.29
N ASP A 160 5.61 -21.66 28.98
CA ASP A 160 6.31 -22.63 28.14
C ASP A 160 7.84 -22.37 28.10
N ASP A 161 8.63 -23.35 27.65
CA ASP A 161 10.10 -23.28 27.66
C ASP A 161 10.66 -22.12 26.84
N LYS A 162 10.04 -21.80 25.70
CA LYS A 162 10.48 -20.67 24.84
C LYS A 162 10.29 -19.32 25.53
N LYS A 163 9.17 -19.13 26.22
CA LYS A 163 8.90 -17.93 27.01
C LYS A 163 9.75 -17.89 28.27
N ARG A 164 10.05 -19.05 28.86
CA ARG A 164 10.94 -19.18 30.03
C ARG A 164 12.34 -18.65 29.71
N ASP A 165 12.92 -19.06 28.57
CA ASP A 165 14.23 -18.55 28.13
C ASP A 165 14.21 -17.05 27.87
N PHE A 166 13.13 -16.57 27.28
CA PHE A 166 12.92 -15.14 27.02
C PHE A 166 12.92 -14.33 28.35
N TYR A 167 12.11 -14.73 29.31
CA TYR A 167 12.02 -14.04 30.60
C TYR A 167 13.32 -14.17 31.44
N ASN A 168 13.96 -15.32 31.41
CA ASN A 168 15.26 -15.54 32.07
C ASN A 168 16.36 -14.62 31.49
N ASN A 169 16.36 -14.38 30.16
CA ASN A 169 17.28 -13.45 29.54
C ASN A 169 17.02 -12.00 29.98
N ILE A 170 15.75 -11.60 30.16
CA ILE A 170 15.42 -10.28 30.72
C ILE A 170 15.92 -10.14 32.14
N LEU A 171 15.65 -11.11 33.04
CA LEU A 171 16.10 -11.07 34.42
C LEU A 171 17.62 -11.05 34.52
N ARG A 172 18.32 -11.82 33.68
CA ARG A 172 19.80 -11.81 33.62
C ARG A 172 20.33 -10.41 33.21
N CYS A 173 19.70 -9.74 32.23
CA CYS A 173 20.07 -8.38 31.87
C CYS A 173 19.81 -7.40 33.01
N VAL A 174 18.66 -7.52 33.67
CA VAL A 174 18.30 -6.69 34.83
C VAL A 174 19.31 -6.88 35.99
N GLY A 175 19.66 -8.13 36.32
CA GLY A 175 20.67 -8.43 37.36
C GLY A 175 22.05 -7.86 37.03
N LYS A 176 22.45 -7.85 35.74
CA LYS A 176 23.78 -7.34 35.35
C LYS A 176 23.85 -5.82 35.26
N PHE A 177 22.82 -5.17 34.71
CA PHE A 177 22.87 -3.74 34.37
C PHE A 177 22.06 -2.86 35.33
N GLY A 178 21.23 -3.44 36.20
CA GLY A 178 20.32 -2.77 37.11
C GLY A 178 18.99 -2.40 36.46
N PHE A 179 17.87 -2.66 37.16
CA PHE A 179 16.53 -2.41 36.64
C PHE A 179 16.28 -0.93 36.32
N ASP A 180 16.55 -0.04 37.28
CA ASP A 180 16.27 1.39 37.14
C ASP A 180 17.03 2.01 35.97
N ARG A 181 18.26 1.58 35.76
CA ARG A 181 19.08 2.05 34.63
C ARG A 181 18.54 1.63 33.29
N LEU A 182 18.14 0.36 33.15
CA LEU A 182 17.53 -0.16 31.93
C LEU A 182 16.15 0.46 31.69
N MET A 183 15.38 0.62 32.76
CA MET A 183 14.05 1.23 32.70
C MET A 183 14.13 2.69 32.29
N ASN A 184 15.05 3.49 32.81
CA ASN A 184 15.26 4.87 32.41
C ASN A 184 15.58 5.00 30.92
N LEU A 185 16.47 4.15 30.38
CA LEU A 185 16.78 4.12 28.95
C LEU A 185 15.55 3.75 28.09
N ALA A 186 14.81 2.76 28.55
CA ALA A 186 13.59 2.31 27.86
C ALA A 186 12.51 3.40 27.88
N LEU A 187 12.31 4.07 29.01
CA LEU A 187 11.37 5.18 29.19
C LEU A 187 11.75 6.40 28.36
N GLN A 188 13.01 6.80 28.32
CA GLN A 188 13.48 7.90 27.47
C GLN A 188 13.12 7.66 26.00
N LYS A 189 13.39 6.46 25.49
CA LYS A 189 13.02 6.08 24.12
C LYS A 189 11.51 6.05 23.94
N ARG A 190 10.78 5.42 24.86
CA ARG A 190 9.32 5.35 24.83
C ARG A 190 8.70 6.75 24.76
N ASN A 191 9.09 7.63 25.68
CA ASN A 191 8.54 8.98 25.73
C ASN A 191 8.86 9.77 24.46
N SER A 192 10.09 9.72 23.96
CA SER A 192 10.47 10.37 22.70
C SER A 192 9.65 9.87 21.49
N VAL A 193 9.39 8.57 21.41
CA VAL A 193 8.58 7.98 20.34
C VAL A 193 7.11 8.40 20.50
N ILE A 194 6.54 8.22 21.69
CA ILE A 194 5.12 8.54 21.93
C ILE A 194 4.84 10.02 21.71
N THR A 195 5.65 10.93 22.26
CA THR A 195 5.49 12.38 22.05
C THR A 195 5.43 12.72 20.56
N ARG A 196 6.36 12.20 19.77
CA ARG A 196 6.40 12.44 18.32
C ARG A 196 5.11 12.04 17.61
N TYR A 197 4.49 10.92 18.01
CA TYR A 197 3.27 10.43 17.39
C TYR A 197 2.01 11.06 17.99
N ALA A 198 2.05 11.49 19.25
CA ALA A 198 0.96 12.17 19.93
C ALA A 198 0.73 13.60 19.42
N GLU A 199 1.78 14.29 18.93
CA GLU A 199 1.67 15.65 18.40
C GLU A 199 0.70 15.81 17.21
N LYS A 200 0.38 14.72 16.51
CA LYS A 200 -0.47 14.73 15.31
C LYS A 200 -1.56 13.68 15.40
N PRO A 201 -2.70 13.97 16.02
CA PRO A 201 -3.86 13.09 15.95
C PRO A 201 -4.33 12.91 14.50
N ILE A 202 -4.99 11.80 14.22
CA ILE A 202 -5.60 11.58 12.92
C ILE A 202 -6.88 12.42 12.84
N GLU A 203 -6.90 13.39 11.93
CA GLU A 203 -8.05 14.28 11.74
C GLU A 203 -8.94 13.75 10.60
N PHE A 204 -10.20 13.51 10.92
CA PHE A 204 -11.22 13.12 9.94
C PHE A 204 -11.90 14.39 9.40
N LYS A 205 -11.58 14.72 8.13
CA LYS A 205 -12.07 15.96 7.47
C LYS A 205 -13.30 15.71 6.60
N SER A 206 -13.43 14.50 6.05
CA SER A 206 -14.52 14.18 5.13
C SER A 206 -15.86 14.08 5.86
N LEU A 207 -16.89 14.68 5.26
CA LEU A 207 -18.27 14.47 5.67
C LEU A 207 -18.79 13.20 5.01
N SER A 208 -18.68 12.10 5.72
CA SER A 208 -19.15 10.80 5.26
C SER A 208 -19.50 9.90 6.44
N PHE A 209 -20.48 9.06 6.26
CA PHE A 209 -20.74 7.96 7.18
C PHE A 209 -21.17 6.71 6.42
N SER A 210 -20.94 5.56 7.03
CA SER A 210 -21.32 4.25 6.52
C SER A 210 -22.37 3.63 7.43
N GLY A 211 -23.17 2.77 6.87
CA GLY A 211 -24.20 2.03 7.60
C GLY A 211 -24.75 0.89 6.76
N ARG A 212 -25.72 0.19 7.32
CA ARG A 212 -26.41 -0.91 6.61
C ARG A 212 -27.78 -0.44 6.12
N CYS A 213 -28.06 -0.73 4.86
CA CYS A 213 -29.38 -0.51 4.28
C CYS A 213 -30.21 -1.77 4.45
N ARG A 214 -31.33 -1.65 5.19
CA ARG A 214 -32.24 -2.78 5.43
C ARG A 214 -33.33 -2.91 4.37
N LYS A 215 -33.61 -1.88 3.61
CA LYS A 215 -34.66 -1.90 2.57
C LYS A 215 -34.33 -0.96 1.43
N THR A 216 -34.40 -1.47 0.21
CA THR A 216 -34.47 -0.65 -0.99
C THR A 216 -35.86 -0.84 -1.60
N LYS A 217 -36.61 0.25 -1.71
CA LYS A 217 -37.89 0.25 -2.43
C LYS A 217 -37.60 0.53 -3.89
N ILE A 218 -37.79 -0.45 -4.74
CA ILE A 218 -37.63 -0.31 -6.18
C ILE A 218 -39.00 -0.03 -6.80
N ILE A 219 -39.10 1.10 -7.50
CA ILE A 219 -40.32 1.48 -8.24
C ILE A 219 -40.26 0.81 -9.60
N ASP A 220 -41.40 0.37 -10.12
CA ASP A 220 -41.44 -0.23 -11.46
C ASP A 220 -40.95 0.76 -12.51
N TYR A 221 -40.09 0.31 -13.41
CA TYR A 221 -39.43 1.18 -14.41
C TYR A 221 -40.45 1.84 -15.38
N ASN A 222 -41.60 1.22 -15.54
CA ASN A 222 -42.68 1.69 -16.42
C ASN A 222 -43.69 2.62 -15.71
N SER A 223 -43.49 2.94 -14.43
CA SER A 223 -44.36 3.88 -13.72
C SER A 223 -44.08 5.32 -14.19
N LYS A 224 -45.07 6.19 -14.09
CA LYS A 224 -44.90 7.62 -14.41
C LYS A 224 -43.76 8.29 -13.65
N PHE A 225 -43.41 7.79 -12.48
CA PHE A 225 -42.28 8.24 -11.66
C PHE A 225 -40.95 7.59 -12.02
N GLY A 226 -40.94 6.45 -12.69
CA GLY A 226 -39.74 5.71 -13.07
C GLY A 226 -38.86 6.41 -14.14
N SER A 227 -39.31 7.51 -14.74
CA SER A 227 -38.48 8.32 -15.64
C SER A 227 -37.50 9.22 -14.89
N VAL A 228 -37.87 9.71 -13.70
CA VAL A 228 -37.02 10.62 -12.86
C VAL A 228 -36.40 9.87 -11.69
N ILE A 229 -37.21 9.10 -10.96
CA ILE A 229 -36.81 8.31 -9.78
C ILE A 229 -37.32 6.89 -9.99
N ASN A 230 -36.48 5.89 -9.84
CA ASN A 230 -36.89 4.49 -9.98
C ASN A 230 -36.55 3.62 -8.76
N ALA A 231 -35.98 4.22 -7.71
CA ALA A 231 -35.76 3.54 -6.44
C ALA A 231 -35.61 4.52 -5.29
N TYR A 232 -35.86 4.01 -4.08
CA TYR A 232 -35.53 4.67 -2.83
C TYR A 232 -34.60 3.76 -2.01
N ILE A 233 -33.50 4.33 -1.54
CA ILE A 233 -32.59 3.66 -0.62
C ILE A 233 -33.02 4.08 0.79
N SER A 234 -33.57 3.12 1.55
CA SER A 234 -34.08 3.35 2.91
C SER A 234 -32.97 3.11 3.92
N LEU A 235 -32.51 4.18 4.56
CA LEU A 235 -31.51 4.13 5.61
C LEU A 235 -32.20 3.95 6.96
N SER A 236 -31.71 3.03 7.76
CA SER A 236 -32.17 2.81 9.14
C SER A 236 -31.10 3.24 10.14
N GLY A 237 -31.52 3.57 11.37
CA GLY A 237 -30.59 3.82 12.46
C GLY A 237 -30.43 5.28 12.87
N LEU A 238 -31.04 6.22 12.16
CA LEU A 238 -31.12 7.63 12.54
C LEU A 238 -32.29 7.87 13.51
N GLY A 239 -32.22 7.25 14.68
CA GLY A 239 -33.32 7.21 15.63
C GLY A 239 -34.45 6.26 15.17
N ARG A 240 -35.71 6.60 15.48
CA ARG A 240 -36.90 5.81 15.08
C ARG A 240 -37.34 6.06 13.63
N LYS A 241 -36.68 6.96 12.90
CA LYS A 241 -37.02 7.36 11.54
C LYS A 241 -36.21 6.58 10.52
N THR A 242 -36.86 6.16 9.44
CA THR A 242 -36.19 5.69 8.22
C THR A 242 -36.07 6.85 7.23
N PHE A 243 -34.90 7.04 6.66
CA PHE A 243 -34.66 8.02 5.61
C PHE A 243 -34.72 7.35 4.25
N ASP A 244 -35.67 7.74 3.42
CA ASP A 244 -35.77 7.29 2.04
C ASP A 244 -35.05 8.31 1.14
N ILE A 245 -33.92 7.89 0.53
CA ILE A 245 -33.16 8.70 -0.42
C ILE A 245 -33.57 8.29 -1.84
N PRO A 246 -34.15 9.21 -2.63
CA PRO A 246 -34.54 8.93 -4.01
C PRO A 246 -33.30 8.80 -4.90
N VAL A 247 -33.24 7.76 -5.73
CA VAL A 247 -32.15 7.49 -6.66
C VAL A 247 -32.67 7.07 -8.02
N LYS A 248 -31.83 7.25 -9.04
CA LYS A 248 -32.07 6.75 -10.39
C LYS A 248 -31.03 5.71 -10.75
N PHE A 249 -31.46 4.48 -10.92
CA PHE A 249 -30.66 3.42 -11.54
C PHE A 249 -30.82 3.43 -13.05
N ASN A 250 -29.77 3.13 -13.79
CA ASN A 250 -29.93 2.84 -15.22
C ASN A 250 -30.65 1.48 -15.41
N LYS A 251 -31.15 1.21 -16.63
CA LYS A 251 -31.97 0.02 -16.92
C LYS A 251 -31.32 -1.30 -16.46
N ASN A 252 -30.02 -1.46 -16.73
CA ASN A 252 -29.31 -2.69 -16.37
C ASN A 252 -29.17 -2.84 -14.84
N TRP A 253 -28.89 -1.74 -14.13
CA TRP A 253 -28.76 -1.73 -12.67
C TRP A 253 -30.10 -1.87 -11.97
N HIS A 254 -31.18 -1.38 -12.53
CA HIS A 254 -32.52 -1.53 -11.97
C HIS A 254 -32.91 -3.01 -11.89
N GLY A 255 -32.66 -3.80 -12.95
CA GLY A 255 -32.86 -5.25 -12.93
C GLY A 255 -31.97 -5.96 -11.91
N ASN A 256 -30.67 -5.69 -11.96
CA ASN A 256 -29.69 -6.30 -11.07
C ASN A 256 -29.95 -5.98 -9.59
N MET A 257 -30.41 -4.76 -9.26
CA MET A 257 -30.75 -4.41 -7.88
C MET A 257 -32.01 -5.10 -7.38
N LYS A 258 -33.01 -5.39 -8.25
CA LYS A 258 -34.16 -6.23 -7.86
C LYS A 258 -33.71 -7.64 -7.43
N ASP A 259 -32.83 -8.24 -8.21
CA ASP A 259 -32.34 -9.61 -7.95
C ASP A 259 -31.36 -9.63 -6.78
N TYR A 260 -30.50 -8.64 -6.68
CA TYR A 260 -29.55 -8.48 -5.58
C TYR A 260 -30.27 -8.28 -4.25
N HIS A 261 -31.29 -7.44 -4.21
CA HIS A 261 -32.05 -7.17 -2.99
C HIS A 261 -32.86 -8.38 -2.51
N LYS A 262 -33.34 -9.24 -3.42
CA LYS A 262 -33.97 -10.52 -3.05
C LYS A 262 -33.01 -11.48 -2.38
N LYS A 263 -31.74 -11.50 -2.83
CA LYS A 263 -30.69 -12.39 -2.32
C LYS A 263 -30.00 -11.85 -1.07
N ASN A 264 -29.85 -10.53 -0.97
CA ASN A 264 -29.12 -9.83 0.09
C ASN A 264 -29.94 -8.66 0.63
N PRO A 265 -30.80 -8.90 1.65
CA PRO A 265 -31.67 -7.85 2.19
C PRO A 265 -30.90 -6.72 2.92
N ASP A 266 -29.68 -7.02 3.42
CA ASP A 266 -28.83 -6.08 4.14
C ASP A 266 -27.53 -5.83 3.37
N TYR A 267 -27.29 -4.62 2.90
CA TYR A 267 -26.02 -4.25 2.27
C TYR A 267 -25.43 -2.96 2.86
N GLU A 268 -24.12 -2.86 2.76
CA GLU A 268 -23.36 -1.71 3.25
C GLU A 268 -23.44 -0.56 2.26
N TYR A 269 -23.56 0.65 2.77
CA TYR A 269 -23.48 1.89 2.01
C TYR A 269 -22.56 2.89 2.68
N ILE A 270 -22.00 3.80 1.87
CA ILE A 270 -21.28 4.98 2.36
C ILE A 270 -21.95 6.20 1.72
N LEU A 271 -22.32 7.15 2.54
CA LEU A 271 -22.83 8.44 2.07
C LEU A 271 -21.72 9.48 2.08
N THR A 272 -21.64 10.26 1.00
CA THR A 272 -20.82 11.46 0.89
C THR A 272 -21.66 12.62 0.38
N PHE A 273 -21.26 13.85 0.69
CA PHE A 273 -22.06 15.03 0.46
C PHE A 273 -21.42 15.96 -0.56
N ASN A 274 -22.22 16.40 -1.52
CA ASN A 274 -21.86 17.49 -2.42
C ASN A 274 -22.59 18.76 -1.97
N GLU A 275 -21.88 19.61 -1.22
CA GLU A 275 -22.44 20.83 -0.62
C GLU A 275 -22.92 21.85 -1.67
N LYS A 276 -22.26 21.92 -2.84
CA LYS A 276 -22.59 22.87 -3.89
C LYS A 276 -23.91 22.56 -4.58
N GLU A 277 -24.19 21.28 -4.76
CA GLU A 277 -25.39 20.80 -5.46
C GLU A 277 -26.49 20.35 -4.49
N HIS A 278 -26.27 20.44 -3.18
CA HIS A 278 -27.14 19.87 -2.16
C HIS A 278 -27.53 18.41 -2.44
N GLN A 279 -26.54 17.63 -2.87
CA GLN A 279 -26.73 16.27 -3.34
C GLN A 279 -25.97 15.28 -2.47
N VAL A 280 -26.58 14.13 -2.21
CA VAL A 280 -25.93 13.01 -1.51
C VAL A 280 -25.47 12.00 -2.54
N ASN A 281 -24.21 11.61 -2.48
CA ASN A 281 -23.67 10.49 -3.22
C ASN A 281 -23.74 9.23 -2.33
N ILE A 282 -24.28 8.17 -2.87
CA ILE A 282 -24.49 6.90 -2.20
C ILE A 282 -23.56 5.89 -2.85
N HIS A 283 -22.62 5.40 -2.08
CA HIS A 283 -21.69 4.36 -2.49
C HIS A 283 -22.23 3.04 -1.97
N LEU A 284 -22.73 2.19 -2.86
CA LEU A 284 -23.20 0.85 -2.51
C LEU A 284 -22.07 -0.16 -2.73
N CYS A 285 -21.75 -0.90 -1.67
CA CYS A 285 -20.83 -2.03 -1.74
C CYS A 285 -21.63 -3.31 -1.98
N THR A 286 -21.44 -3.93 -3.13
CA THR A 286 -22.14 -5.15 -3.52
C THR A 286 -21.14 -6.26 -3.76
N ASP A 287 -21.51 -7.48 -3.42
CA ASP A 287 -20.76 -8.64 -3.85
C ASP A 287 -21.01 -8.91 -5.33
N GLY A 288 -20.01 -9.36 -6.01
CA GLY A 288 -20.10 -9.70 -7.43
C GLY A 288 -18.96 -10.64 -7.82
N GLU A 289 -19.07 -11.18 -9.00
CA GLU A 289 -18.03 -12.03 -9.56
C GLU A 289 -17.05 -11.16 -10.35
N ARG A 290 -15.78 -11.33 -10.05
CA ARG A 290 -14.69 -10.69 -10.77
C ARG A 290 -14.02 -11.73 -11.65
N TYR A 291 -14.07 -11.49 -12.95
CA TYR A 291 -13.29 -12.29 -13.88
C TYR A 291 -11.81 -11.95 -13.77
N ILE A 292 -10.99 -12.96 -13.57
CA ILE A 292 -9.53 -12.86 -13.67
C ILE A 292 -9.12 -13.61 -14.93
N PRO A 293 -8.52 -12.92 -15.91
CA PRO A 293 -7.95 -13.56 -17.07
C PRO A 293 -6.93 -14.62 -16.65
N GLN A 294 -6.92 -15.74 -17.33
CA GLN A 294 -5.90 -16.75 -17.13
C GLN A 294 -4.66 -16.40 -17.95
N ALA A 295 -3.49 -16.59 -17.34
CA ALA A 295 -2.24 -16.44 -18.03
C ALA A 295 -2.15 -17.47 -19.18
N GLY A 296 -1.99 -16.98 -20.39
CA GLY A 296 -1.81 -17.79 -21.59
C GLY A 296 -0.37 -17.77 -22.08
N ASN A 297 -0.13 -18.43 -23.21
CA ASN A 297 1.23 -18.62 -23.75
C ASN A 297 1.69 -17.47 -24.66
N ASN A 298 0.76 -16.62 -25.11
CA ASN A 298 1.11 -15.44 -25.93
C ASN A 298 1.48 -14.28 -25.00
N ILE A 299 2.79 -14.16 -24.72
CA ILE A 299 3.33 -13.34 -23.65
C ILE A 299 4.07 -12.14 -24.21
N VAL A 300 3.86 -10.96 -23.60
CA VAL A 300 4.66 -9.75 -23.80
C VAL A 300 5.23 -9.28 -22.46
N GLY A 301 6.54 -8.99 -22.44
CA GLY A 301 7.19 -8.30 -21.32
C GLY A 301 7.08 -6.79 -21.49
N ILE A 302 6.89 -6.08 -20.39
CA ILE A 302 6.84 -4.60 -20.33
C ILE A 302 7.93 -4.11 -19.38
N ASP A 303 8.85 -3.32 -19.91
CA ASP A 303 9.78 -2.51 -19.13
C ASP A 303 9.17 -1.12 -18.89
N VAL A 304 9.27 -0.61 -17.66
CA VAL A 304 8.67 0.66 -17.23
C VAL A 304 9.76 1.71 -17.06
N ASN A 305 9.68 2.78 -17.83
CA ASN A 305 10.65 3.85 -17.88
C ASN A 305 10.04 5.22 -17.55
N CYS A 306 10.89 6.21 -17.26
CA CYS A 306 10.47 7.59 -17.00
C CYS A 306 11.13 8.59 -17.95
N LYS A 307 12.15 8.20 -18.68
CA LYS A 307 13.00 9.15 -19.43
C LYS A 307 12.59 9.27 -20.89
N HIS A 308 12.53 8.15 -21.61
CA HIS A 308 12.32 8.12 -23.07
C HIS A 308 10.89 7.72 -23.46
N ASN A 309 10.33 6.75 -22.76
CA ASN A 309 8.97 6.27 -22.92
C ASN A 309 8.44 5.83 -21.55
N LEU A 310 7.13 5.55 -21.42
CA LEU A 310 6.61 4.97 -20.19
C LEU A 310 6.68 3.44 -20.23
N PHE A 311 6.32 2.84 -21.36
CA PHE A 311 6.41 1.40 -21.58
C PHE A 311 7.24 1.09 -22.82
N ALA A 312 8.19 0.17 -22.68
CA ALA A 312 8.84 -0.51 -23.77
C ALA A 312 8.47 -1.99 -23.72
N LEU A 313 7.98 -2.54 -24.83
CA LEU A 313 7.46 -3.88 -24.91
C LEU A 313 8.46 -4.81 -25.63
N SER A 314 8.43 -6.09 -25.28
CA SER A 314 9.31 -7.11 -25.90
C SER A 314 9.01 -7.38 -27.38
N ASN A 315 7.93 -6.85 -27.95
CA ASN A 315 7.63 -6.82 -29.38
C ASN A 315 8.08 -5.52 -30.06
N GLU A 316 9.01 -4.78 -29.44
CA GLU A 316 9.63 -3.54 -29.93
C GLU A 316 8.65 -2.37 -30.12
N THR A 317 7.47 -2.42 -29.48
CA THR A 317 6.55 -1.28 -29.44
C THR A 317 6.76 -0.45 -28.17
N THR A 318 6.49 0.84 -28.25
CA THR A 318 6.60 1.77 -27.12
C THR A 318 5.32 2.56 -26.94
N TYR A 319 5.01 2.90 -25.68
CA TYR A 319 3.92 3.78 -25.32
C TYR A 319 4.44 4.88 -24.39
N ASP A 320 4.07 6.12 -24.66
CA ASP A 320 4.59 7.28 -23.92
C ASP A 320 3.47 8.02 -23.19
N TYR A 321 3.86 8.73 -22.15
CA TYR A 321 3.00 9.61 -21.39
C TYR A 321 2.92 11.01 -22.04
N ASP A 322 1.92 11.81 -21.66
CA ASP A 322 1.80 13.20 -22.10
C ASP A 322 2.90 14.07 -21.46
N ARG A 323 4.00 14.25 -22.18
CA ARG A 323 5.18 15.00 -21.72
C ARG A 323 4.86 16.45 -21.40
N LYS A 324 3.91 17.05 -22.10
CA LYS A 324 3.48 18.42 -21.83
C LYS A 324 2.82 18.53 -20.47
N LEU A 325 1.90 17.61 -20.14
CA LEU A 325 1.27 17.57 -18.81
C LEU A 325 2.28 17.39 -17.71
N VAL A 326 3.27 16.51 -17.88
CA VAL A 326 4.33 16.28 -16.90
C VAL A 326 5.18 17.53 -16.69
N ASN A 327 5.61 18.19 -17.77
CA ASN A 327 6.39 19.41 -17.71
C ASN A 327 5.62 20.57 -17.04
N ASP A 328 4.35 20.73 -17.37
CA ASP A 328 3.48 21.76 -16.78
C ASP A 328 3.27 21.50 -15.28
N PHE A 329 3.13 20.24 -14.87
CA PHE A 329 3.04 19.86 -13.46
C PHE A 329 4.35 20.15 -12.72
N CYS A 330 5.50 19.75 -13.27
CA CYS A 330 6.80 19.99 -12.65
C CYS A 330 7.07 21.48 -12.46
N LYS A 331 6.82 22.31 -13.48
CA LYS A 331 6.96 23.77 -13.41
C LYS A 331 6.06 24.38 -12.33
N LEU A 332 4.77 24.02 -12.32
CA LEU A 332 3.81 24.54 -11.34
C LEU A 332 4.14 24.08 -9.92
N SER A 333 4.58 22.85 -9.75
CA SER A 333 4.98 22.30 -8.45
C SER A 333 6.22 23.03 -7.90
N LEU A 334 7.23 23.29 -8.75
CA LEU A 334 8.42 24.08 -8.39
C LEU A 334 8.05 25.50 -7.96
N GLU A 335 7.16 26.15 -8.71
CA GLU A 335 6.69 27.50 -8.39
C GLU A 335 6.00 27.53 -7.00
N ILE A 336 5.15 26.54 -6.73
CA ILE A 336 4.46 26.40 -5.44
C ILE A 336 5.47 26.20 -4.29
N ASP A 337 6.53 25.41 -4.50
CA ASP A 337 7.51 25.15 -3.44
C ASP A 337 8.38 26.37 -3.16
N LYS A 338 8.83 27.11 -4.19
CA LYS A 338 9.52 28.41 -4.03
C LYS A 338 8.69 29.42 -3.25
N LEU A 339 7.37 29.43 -3.47
CA LEU A 339 6.45 30.30 -2.74
C LEU A 339 6.24 29.86 -1.29
N LYS A 340 6.35 28.56 -0.98
CA LYS A 340 6.29 28.03 0.39
C LYS A 340 7.55 28.39 1.20
N GLU A 341 8.71 28.41 0.58
CA GLU A 341 9.97 28.81 1.21
C GLU A 341 9.95 30.28 1.65
N ASN A 342 9.30 31.14 0.89
CA ASN A 342 9.04 32.54 1.26
C ASN A 342 7.85 32.64 2.23
N LYS A 343 8.05 32.36 3.50
CA LYS A 343 7.09 32.26 4.63
C LYS A 343 5.89 33.23 4.65
N SER A 344 5.85 34.25 3.77
CA SER A 344 4.79 35.24 3.63
C SER A 344 3.71 34.90 2.61
N TYR A 345 3.78 33.77 1.92
CA TYR A 345 2.84 33.44 0.86
C TYR A 345 1.89 32.31 1.24
N VAL A 346 0.61 32.61 1.23
CA VAL A 346 -0.46 31.60 1.31
C VAL A 346 -0.76 31.11 -0.10
N ILE A 347 -0.56 29.81 -0.36
CA ILE A 347 -0.86 29.21 -1.67
C ILE A 347 -2.34 29.40 -1.96
N GLY A 348 -2.65 30.25 -2.94
CA GLY A 348 -4.04 30.50 -3.33
C GLY A 348 -4.74 29.20 -3.76
N LYS A 349 -5.99 29.01 -3.32
CA LYS A 349 -6.83 27.85 -3.69
C LYS A 349 -6.84 27.59 -5.21
N ARG A 350 -6.63 28.64 -6.02
CA ARG A 350 -6.59 28.53 -7.50
C ARG A 350 -5.35 27.77 -8.00
N LYS A 351 -4.15 27.98 -7.42
CA LYS A 351 -2.93 27.25 -7.84
C LYS A 351 -3.02 25.79 -7.46
N GLN A 352 -3.49 25.50 -6.25
CA GLN A 352 -3.72 24.12 -5.81
C GLN A 352 -4.76 23.43 -6.69
N TRP A 353 -5.87 24.09 -7.01
CA TRP A 353 -6.89 23.54 -7.92
C TRP A 353 -6.33 23.24 -9.32
N LYS A 354 -5.44 24.11 -9.84
CA LYS A 354 -4.77 23.89 -11.13
C LYS A 354 -3.86 22.65 -11.07
N LEU A 355 -3.09 22.48 -9.97
CA LEU A 355 -2.25 21.31 -9.76
C LEU A 355 -3.07 20.01 -9.70
N ASP A 356 -4.17 20.02 -8.95
CA ASP A 356 -5.08 18.86 -8.84
C ASP A 356 -5.78 18.55 -10.17
N THR A 357 -6.01 19.57 -10.99
CA THR A 357 -6.55 19.39 -12.34
C THR A 357 -5.54 18.73 -13.28
N LEU A 358 -4.25 19.11 -13.20
CA LEU A 358 -3.19 18.45 -13.97
C LEU A 358 -3.02 16.98 -13.55
N LYS A 359 -3.09 16.68 -12.26
CA LYS A 359 -3.07 15.28 -11.76
C LYS A 359 -4.21 14.45 -12.36
N ARG A 360 -5.44 14.96 -12.34
CA ARG A 360 -6.59 14.25 -12.92
C ARG A 360 -6.46 14.03 -14.43
N LYS A 361 -5.96 15.03 -15.15
CA LYS A 361 -5.69 14.91 -16.60
C LYS A 361 -4.63 13.86 -16.87
N MET A 362 -3.58 13.79 -16.04
CA MET A 362 -2.52 12.80 -16.19
C MET A 362 -3.05 11.38 -15.98
N ILE A 363 -3.77 11.13 -14.89
CA ILE A 363 -4.39 9.82 -14.63
C ILE A 363 -5.28 9.40 -15.82
N HIS A 364 -6.09 10.31 -16.33
CA HIS A 364 -6.95 10.02 -17.48
C HIS A 364 -6.14 9.71 -18.75
N SER A 365 -5.09 10.47 -19.03
CA SER A 365 -4.18 10.25 -20.17
C SER A 365 -3.46 8.89 -20.06
N GLU A 366 -2.98 8.54 -18.88
CA GLU A 366 -2.37 7.22 -18.62
C GLU A 366 -3.36 6.08 -18.84
N GLN A 367 -4.58 6.20 -18.33
CA GLN A 367 -5.64 5.21 -18.53
C GLN A 367 -5.99 5.02 -20.01
N GLN A 368 -6.05 6.11 -20.78
CA GLN A 368 -6.28 6.04 -22.22
C GLN A 368 -5.12 5.36 -22.97
N MET A 369 -3.88 5.67 -22.60
CA MET A 369 -2.68 5.06 -23.17
C MET A 369 -2.64 3.55 -22.85
N ILE A 370 -2.86 3.15 -21.60
CA ILE A 370 -2.91 1.73 -21.18
C ILE A 370 -4.04 1.00 -21.93
N ALA A 371 -5.21 1.62 -22.08
CA ALA A 371 -6.32 1.03 -22.81
C ALA A 371 -6.01 0.87 -24.30
N SER A 372 -5.28 1.82 -24.90
CA SER A 372 -4.79 1.69 -26.29
C SER A 372 -3.81 0.53 -26.42
N MET A 373 -2.80 0.46 -25.53
CA MET A 373 -1.86 -0.64 -25.47
C MET A 373 -2.57 -2.01 -25.37
N CYS A 374 -3.49 -2.15 -24.41
CA CYS A 374 -4.21 -3.41 -24.21
C CYS A 374 -5.04 -3.80 -25.45
N ARG A 375 -5.65 -2.83 -26.13
CA ARG A 375 -6.41 -3.06 -27.38
C ARG A 375 -5.50 -3.54 -28.50
N ASP A 376 -4.32 -2.94 -28.63
CA ASP A 376 -3.36 -3.33 -29.67
C ASP A 376 -2.76 -4.72 -29.37
N LEU A 377 -2.47 -5.02 -28.12
CA LEU A 377 -2.04 -6.35 -27.69
C LEU A 377 -3.12 -7.42 -27.92
N GLN A 378 -4.39 -7.11 -27.62
CA GLN A 378 -5.51 -8.01 -27.88
C GLN A 378 -5.65 -8.33 -29.38
N LYS A 379 -5.50 -7.34 -30.27
CA LYS A 379 -5.50 -7.54 -31.73
C LYS A 379 -4.36 -8.45 -32.20
N GLN A 380 -3.21 -8.43 -31.51
CA GLN A 380 -2.07 -9.30 -31.77
C GLN A 380 -2.24 -10.70 -31.17
N GLY A 381 -3.36 -10.98 -30.48
CA GLY A 381 -3.62 -12.24 -29.81
C GLY A 381 -2.84 -12.43 -28.52
N ILE A 382 -2.23 -11.36 -27.96
CA ILE A 382 -1.51 -11.39 -26.69
C ILE A 382 -2.53 -11.51 -25.56
N ASN A 383 -2.36 -12.51 -24.69
CA ASN A 383 -3.24 -12.79 -23.58
C ASN A 383 -2.55 -12.72 -22.20
N HIS A 384 -1.24 -12.47 -22.18
CA HIS A 384 -0.48 -12.35 -20.96
C HIS A 384 0.58 -11.25 -21.05
N VAL A 385 0.55 -10.35 -20.10
CA VAL A 385 1.52 -9.25 -19.92
C VAL A 385 2.34 -9.52 -18.65
N VAL A 386 3.65 -9.37 -18.75
CA VAL A 386 4.59 -9.52 -17.64
C VAL A 386 5.28 -8.19 -17.38
N MET A 387 5.31 -7.74 -16.12
CA MET A 387 5.93 -6.48 -15.70
C MET A 387 6.96 -6.71 -14.60
N GLU A 388 7.79 -5.72 -14.33
CA GLU A 388 8.65 -5.73 -13.15
C GLU A 388 7.82 -5.46 -11.87
N ASN A 389 8.22 -6.08 -10.76
CA ASN A 389 7.72 -5.71 -9.44
C ASN A 389 8.47 -4.48 -8.92
N LEU A 390 7.85 -3.31 -9.02
CA LEU A 390 8.39 -2.02 -8.60
C LEU A 390 8.04 -1.65 -7.14
N ASP A 391 7.38 -2.53 -6.38
CA ASP A 391 6.85 -2.24 -5.02
C ASP A 391 7.95 -1.90 -3.99
N ASN A 392 9.23 -2.17 -4.26
CA ASN A 392 10.33 -2.09 -3.29
C ASN A 392 11.23 -0.85 -3.41
N GLY A 393 10.74 0.27 -3.90
CA GLY A 393 11.46 1.52 -3.70
C GLY A 393 12.07 2.20 -4.92
N PHE A 394 11.40 2.12 -6.06
CA PHE A 394 11.79 2.86 -7.27
C PHE A 394 11.98 4.38 -7.03
N GLY A 395 11.28 4.96 -6.04
CA GLY A 395 11.44 6.35 -5.64
C GLY A 395 12.51 6.62 -4.56
N LYS A 396 13.15 5.60 -4.00
CA LYS A 396 14.13 5.78 -2.89
C LYS A 396 15.59 5.81 -3.33
N CYS A 397 15.90 5.43 -4.55
CA CYS A 397 17.28 5.28 -5.02
C CYS A 397 17.97 6.59 -5.40
N TYR A 398 17.24 7.71 -5.53
CA TYR A 398 17.77 8.96 -6.10
C TYR A 398 17.78 10.18 -5.14
N VAL A 399 17.80 9.97 -3.84
CA VAL A 399 17.74 11.07 -2.85
C VAL A 399 19.14 11.52 -2.41
N LYS A 400 20.19 11.43 -3.20
CA LYS A 400 21.51 11.73 -2.65
C LYS A 400 22.32 12.86 -3.27
N ASP A 401 21.94 13.44 -4.39
CA ASP A 401 22.74 14.53 -4.94
C ASP A 401 21.92 15.75 -5.30
N SER A 402 22.49 16.90 -4.97
CA SER A 402 21.85 18.22 -4.83
C SER A 402 21.67 18.99 -6.15
N ASP A 403 21.69 18.32 -7.31
CA ASP A 403 21.55 19.00 -8.58
C ASP A 403 20.07 19.16 -8.99
N ASN A 404 19.77 20.31 -9.59
CA ASN A 404 18.39 20.69 -9.97
C ASN A 404 17.68 19.70 -10.90
N GLU A 405 18.42 18.85 -11.61
CA GLU A 405 17.87 17.79 -12.47
C GLU A 405 17.24 16.64 -11.68
N ASP A 406 17.83 16.25 -10.54
CA ASP A 406 17.34 15.15 -9.70
C ASP A 406 16.04 15.50 -8.98
N ILE A 407 15.87 16.77 -8.58
CA ILE A 407 14.63 17.25 -7.97
C ILE A 407 13.47 17.15 -8.98
N ASN A 408 13.73 17.49 -10.24
CA ASN A 408 12.76 17.40 -11.32
C ASN A 408 12.43 15.93 -11.67
N TYR A 409 13.42 15.05 -11.66
CA TYR A 409 13.23 13.62 -11.87
C TYR A 409 12.36 12.99 -10.79
N ASN A 410 12.65 13.23 -9.52
CA ASN A 410 11.83 12.72 -8.41
C ASN A 410 10.38 13.23 -8.45
N ARG A 411 10.16 14.49 -8.84
CA ARG A 411 8.80 15.04 -9.05
C ARG A 411 8.08 14.34 -10.18
N LYS A 412 8.77 14.08 -11.30
CA LYS A 412 8.25 13.35 -12.44
C LYS A 412 7.84 11.93 -12.07
N VAL A 413 8.71 11.18 -11.39
CA VAL A 413 8.44 9.80 -10.90
C VAL A 413 7.22 9.78 -9.97
N ASN A 414 7.14 10.73 -9.03
CA ASN A 414 6.01 10.83 -8.11
C ASN A 414 4.70 11.25 -8.83
N PHE A 415 4.80 12.05 -9.87
CA PHE A 415 3.64 12.48 -10.64
C PHE A 415 3.10 11.37 -11.53
N LEU A 416 3.99 10.58 -12.16
CA LEU A 416 3.66 9.41 -12.95
C LEU A 416 3.11 8.23 -12.11
N GLY A 417 3.21 8.30 -10.78
CA GLY A 417 2.61 7.30 -9.90
C GLY A 417 3.07 5.86 -10.16
N LEU A 418 4.33 5.65 -10.50
CA LEU A 418 4.85 4.35 -10.95
C LEU A 418 4.55 3.18 -10.00
N SER A 419 4.40 3.46 -8.69
CA SER A 419 4.03 2.45 -7.70
C SER A 419 2.59 1.94 -7.86
N SER A 420 1.68 2.74 -8.42
CA SER A 420 0.28 2.36 -8.68
C SER A 420 0.05 1.88 -10.12
N LEU A 421 1.02 2.10 -11.00
CA LEU A 421 0.91 1.84 -12.45
C LEU A 421 0.58 0.37 -12.74
N LYS A 422 1.19 -0.58 -12.00
CA LYS A 422 0.87 -2.01 -12.09
C LYS A 422 -0.61 -2.30 -11.85
N GLN A 423 -1.17 -1.72 -10.78
CA GLN A 423 -2.59 -1.93 -10.44
C GLN A 423 -3.52 -1.37 -11.51
N GLU A 424 -3.12 -0.23 -12.12
CA GLU A 424 -3.88 0.38 -13.20
C GLU A 424 -3.81 -0.47 -14.48
N VAL A 425 -2.62 -0.98 -14.83
CA VAL A 425 -2.46 -1.93 -15.94
C VAL A 425 -3.28 -3.20 -15.71
N GLU A 426 -3.23 -3.80 -14.52
CA GLU A 426 -4.05 -4.97 -14.16
C GLU A 426 -5.55 -4.69 -14.28
N HIS A 427 -5.98 -3.51 -13.84
CA HIS A 427 -7.40 -3.13 -13.89
C HIS A 427 -7.89 -2.98 -15.33
N ILE A 428 -7.11 -2.35 -16.19
CA ILE A 428 -7.48 -2.09 -17.59
C ILE A 428 -7.31 -3.36 -18.44
N ALA A 429 -6.18 -4.06 -18.33
CA ALA A 429 -5.87 -5.27 -19.10
C ALA A 429 -6.95 -6.36 -18.95
N ARG A 430 -7.53 -6.46 -17.75
CA ARG A 430 -8.64 -7.38 -17.47
C ARG A 430 -9.87 -7.16 -18.37
N LYS A 431 -10.13 -5.93 -18.79
CA LYS A 431 -11.25 -5.60 -19.70
C LYS A 431 -11.02 -6.14 -21.12
N TYR A 432 -9.77 -6.44 -21.44
CA TYR A 432 -9.33 -6.98 -22.74
C TYR A 432 -8.96 -8.47 -22.67
N ASP A 433 -9.30 -9.13 -21.55
CA ASP A 433 -8.99 -10.55 -21.29
C ASP A 433 -7.47 -10.83 -21.30
N ILE A 434 -6.68 -9.89 -20.80
CA ILE A 434 -5.22 -10.02 -20.69
C ILE A 434 -4.86 -10.21 -19.23
N ALA A 435 -4.17 -11.31 -18.93
CA ALA A 435 -3.58 -11.57 -17.61
C ALA A 435 -2.35 -10.71 -17.38
N VAL A 436 -2.11 -10.32 -16.13
CA VAL A 436 -0.91 -9.56 -15.74
C VAL A 436 -0.19 -10.27 -14.62
N SER A 437 1.10 -10.51 -14.78
CA SER A 437 1.98 -11.05 -13.75
C SER A 437 3.23 -10.17 -13.57
N THR A 438 3.93 -10.37 -12.45
CA THR A 438 5.14 -9.61 -12.15
C THR A 438 6.31 -10.50 -11.83
N VAL A 439 7.50 -10.04 -12.24
CA VAL A 439 8.78 -10.70 -12.01
C VAL A 439 9.74 -9.80 -11.24
N HIS A 440 10.78 -10.39 -10.69
CA HIS A 440 11.80 -9.64 -9.96
C HIS A 440 12.63 -8.78 -10.91
N SER A 441 12.85 -7.50 -10.54
CA SER A 441 13.50 -6.47 -11.38
C SER A 441 15.03 -6.55 -11.46
N SER A 442 15.71 -7.30 -10.58
CA SER A 442 17.19 -7.33 -10.59
C SER A 442 17.74 -7.91 -11.88
N TYR A 443 18.71 -7.21 -12.48
CA TYR A 443 19.43 -7.60 -13.71
C TYR A 443 18.57 -7.72 -14.98
N THR A 444 17.35 -7.25 -15.03
CA THR A 444 16.55 -7.24 -16.27
C THR A 444 17.25 -6.48 -17.38
N SER A 445 17.83 -5.32 -17.06
CA SER A 445 18.53 -4.47 -18.01
C SER A 445 20.01 -4.83 -18.27
N LYS A 446 20.57 -5.83 -17.56
CA LYS A 446 22.00 -6.21 -17.65
C LYS A 446 22.23 -7.65 -18.09
N MET A 447 21.17 -8.45 -18.17
CA MET A 447 21.20 -9.84 -18.65
C MET A 447 20.98 -9.86 -20.15
N CYS A 448 21.74 -10.69 -20.85
CA CYS A 448 21.51 -10.96 -22.25
C CYS A 448 20.33 -11.95 -22.41
N PRO A 449 19.29 -11.63 -23.22
CA PRO A 449 18.16 -12.53 -23.43
C PRO A 449 18.51 -13.71 -24.34
N ILE A 450 19.63 -13.66 -25.06
CA ILE A 450 20.08 -14.70 -26.01
C ILE A 450 20.98 -15.72 -25.32
N CYS A 451 22.05 -15.28 -24.64
CA CYS A 451 23.00 -16.18 -24.01
C CYS A 451 22.90 -16.23 -22.48
N GLY A 452 22.12 -15.34 -21.85
CA GLY A 452 21.95 -15.29 -20.41
C GLY A 452 23.14 -14.74 -19.63
N CYS A 453 24.16 -14.17 -20.31
CA CYS A 453 25.26 -13.48 -19.64
C CYS A 453 24.79 -12.31 -18.82
N ILE A 454 25.26 -12.20 -17.57
CA ILE A 454 24.95 -11.07 -16.67
C ILE A 454 26.24 -10.33 -16.35
N ASP A 455 26.43 -9.19 -16.98
CA ASP A 455 27.57 -8.33 -16.77
C ASP A 455 27.14 -6.84 -16.71
N ASP A 456 27.87 -6.06 -15.91
CA ASP A 456 27.61 -4.61 -15.80
C ASP A 456 28.03 -3.88 -17.10
N VAL A 457 29.01 -4.38 -17.81
CA VAL A 457 29.53 -3.83 -19.08
C VAL A 457 28.55 -4.06 -20.24
N ASN A 458 27.63 -5.04 -20.14
CA ASN A 458 26.59 -5.27 -21.14
C ASN A 458 25.70 -4.05 -21.41
N ARG A 459 25.66 -3.10 -20.47
CA ARG A 459 24.89 -1.85 -20.60
C ARG A 459 25.85 -0.65 -20.52
N PRO A 460 26.53 -0.30 -21.61
CA PRO A 460 27.52 0.78 -21.63
C PRO A 460 26.88 2.17 -21.39
N ASN A 461 25.63 2.33 -21.75
CA ASN A 461 24.84 3.56 -21.49
C ASN A 461 23.36 3.23 -21.22
N GLN A 462 22.51 4.25 -21.08
CA GLN A 462 21.10 4.04 -20.79
C GLN A 462 20.27 3.51 -21.96
N GLU A 463 20.73 3.72 -23.18
CA GLU A 463 19.97 3.44 -24.41
C GLU A 463 20.41 2.14 -25.09
N THR A 464 21.67 1.75 -24.90
CA THR A 464 22.30 0.64 -25.66
C THR A 464 22.59 -0.53 -24.75
N PHE A 465 22.28 -1.71 -25.22
CA PHE A 465 22.73 -3.00 -24.70
C PHE A 465 23.63 -3.69 -25.70
N SER A 466 24.81 -4.17 -25.27
CA SER A 466 25.73 -4.96 -26.07
C SER A 466 26.33 -6.06 -25.21
N CYS A 467 26.08 -7.31 -25.55
CA CYS A 467 26.54 -8.47 -24.78
C CYS A 467 28.03 -8.76 -25.01
N VAL A 468 28.81 -8.75 -23.95
CA VAL A 468 30.24 -9.04 -23.98
C VAL A 468 30.58 -10.51 -24.34
N GLU A 469 29.61 -11.43 -24.12
CA GLU A 469 29.83 -12.86 -24.36
C GLU A 469 29.44 -13.30 -25.79
N CYS A 470 28.27 -12.87 -26.29
CA CYS A 470 27.78 -13.33 -27.61
C CYS A 470 27.64 -12.23 -28.66
N GLY A 471 27.96 -10.97 -28.33
CA GLY A 471 27.90 -9.86 -29.28
C GLY A 471 26.48 -9.39 -29.63
N TYR A 472 25.43 -9.89 -28.95
CA TYR A 472 24.05 -9.43 -29.19
C TYR A 472 23.91 -7.96 -28.82
N GLU A 473 23.36 -7.17 -29.73
CA GLU A 473 23.08 -5.73 -29.54
C GLU A 473 21.59 -5.43 -29.66
N SER A 474 21.09 -4.50 -28.81
CA SER A 474 19.69 -4.06 -28.79
C SER A 474 19.56 -2.72 -28.09
N ASN A 475 18.37 -2.10 -28.21
CA ASN A 475 17.98 -1.04 -27.30
C ASN A 475 17.84 -1.61 -25.87
N ALA A 476 18.35 -0.89 -24.87
CA ALA A 476 18.41 -1.37 -23.49
C ALA A 476 17.02 -1.63 -22.87
N ASP A 477 16.01 -0.87 -23.28
CA ASP A 477 14.63 -0.99 -22.78
C ASP A 477 13.95 -2.23 -23.39
N PHE A 478 14.15 -2.49 -24.70
CA PHE A 478 13.66 -3.72 -25.35
C PHE A 478 14.39 -4.97 -24.84
N ASN A 479 15.70 -4.86 -24.58
CA ASN A 479 16.45 -5.91 -23.90
C ASN A 479 15.85 -6.23 -22.53
N ALA A 480 15.53 -5.21 -21.71
CA ALA A 480 14.90 -5.40 -20.42
C ALA A 480 13.51 -6.06 -20.56
N ALA A 481 12.68 -5.58 -21.50
CA ALA A 481 11.36 -6.14 -21.76
C ALA A 481 11.43 -7.63 -22.19
N ASN A 482 12.41 -8.04 -23.00
CA ASN A 482 12.63 -9.43 -23.36
C ASN A 482 13.04 -10.28 -22.14
N ASN A 483 13.92 -9.78 -21.28
CA ASN A 483 14.27 -10.47 -20.05
C ASN A 483 13.08 -10.59 -19.08
N ILE A 484 12.23 -9.58 -19.00
CA ILE A 484 10.99 -9.60 -18.20
C ILE A 484 10.05 -10.69 -18.72
N LYS A 485 9.85 -10.75 -20.05
CA LYS A 485 9.08 -11.81 -20.71
C LYS A 485 9.61 -13.21 -20.36
N ASN A 486 10.91 -13.44 -20.54
CA ASN A 486 11.53 -14.74 -20.32
C ASN A 486 11.46 -15.22 -18.86
N ARG A 487 11.37 -14.27 -17.90
CA ARG A 487 11.27 -14.60 -16.47
C ARG A 487 9.88 -15.04 -16.02
N VAL A 488 8.88 -15.06 -16.89
CA VAL A 488 7.53 -15.53 -16.53
C VAL A 488 7.55 -16.96 -15.99
N VAL A 489 8.42 -17.80 -16.50
CA VAL A 489 8.57 -19.19 -16.03
C VAL A 489 8.98 -19.26 -14.56
N LEU A 490 9.79 -18.32 -14.08
CA LEU A 490 10.17 -18.24 -12.67
C LEU A 490 8.99 -17.84 -11.77
N THR A 491 7.99 -17.16 -12.32
CA THR A 491 6.75 -16.84 -11.57
C THR A 491 5.90 -18.08 -11.37
N VAL A 492 5.80 -18.93 -12.39
CA VAL A 492 5.05 -20.20 -12.34
C VAL A 492 5.74 -21.22 -11.43
N LEU A 493 7.08 -21.28 -11.48
CA LEU A 493 7.88 -22.19 -10.66
C LEU A 493 8.29 -21.61 -9.31
N ARG A 494 7.90 -20.39 -9.00
CA ARG A 494 8.33 -19.61 -7.83
C ARG A 494 8.32 -20.42 -6.54
N ASP A 495 7.19 -21.06 -6.23
CA ASP A 495 7.03 -21.76 -4.96
C ASP A 495 7.86 -23.04 -4.89
N THR A 496 8.08 -23.71 -6.02
CA THR A 496 8.91 -24.90 -6.13
C THR A 496 10.39 -24.54 -6.02
N LEU A 497 10.83 -23.50 -6.74
CA LEU A 497 12.22 -23.04 -6.74
C LEU A 497 12.63 -22.45 -5.40
N LEU A 498 11.74 -21.73 -4.74
CA LEU A 498 12.00 -21.12 -3.44
C LEU A 498 12.10 -22.17 -2.33
N LYS A 499 11.28 -23.22 -2.38
CA LYS A 499 11.39 -24.38 -1.47
C LYS A 499 12.71 -25.13 -1.64
N GLN A 500 13.22 -25.24 -2.85
CA GLN A 500 14.52 -25.87 -3.14
C GLN A 500 15.72 -25.03 -2.67
N LEU A 501 15.63 -23.69 -2.72
CA LEU A 501 16.73 -22.79 -2.41
C LEU A 501 16.93 -22.50 -0.92
N ASP A 502 15.91 -22.63 -0.10
CA ASP A 502 15.93 -22.14 1.31
C ASP A 502 15.47 -23.15 2.37
N ASN A 503 15.30 -24.44 2.06
CA ASN A 503 14.82 -25.42 3.06
C ASN A 503 13.64 -24.91 3.91
N GLY A 504 12.78 -24.09 3.36
CA GLY A 504 11.54 -23.62 3.97
C GLY A 504 11.57 -22.25 4.64
N ALA A 505 12.63 -21.46 4.57
CA ALA A 505 12.77 -20.18 5.29
C ALA A 505 12.82 -18.93 4.37
N TYR A 506 12.11 -18.93 3.23
CA TYR A 506 12.17 -17.83 2.27
C TYR A 506 11.13 -16.73 2.53
N GLU A 507 11.62 -15.48 2.71
CA GLU A 507 10.83 -14.26 2.55
C GLU A 507 11.31 -13.46 1.33
N PRO A 508 10.44 -13.12 0.34
CA PRO A 508 10.81 -12.37 -0.87
C PRO A 508 11.51 -11.04 -0.62
N LYS A 509 11.28 -10.46 0.56
CA LYS A 509 11.85 -9.16 0.98
C LYS A 509 13.34 -9.17 1.30
N ASN A 510 13.93 -10.34 1.52
CA ASN A 510 15.30 -10.50 2.02
C ASN A 510 16.29 -11.01 0.98
N PHE A 511 15.89 -11.14 -0.29
CA PHE A 511 16.79 -11.62 -1.35
C PHE A 511 17.86 -10.58 -1.65
N LYS A 512 19.10 -10.88 -1.26
CA LYS A 512 20.26 -10.08 -1.69
C LYS A 512 20.44 -10.21 -3.21
N ARG A 513 20.84 -9.10 -3.86
CA ARG A 513 20.99 -8.99 -5.32
C ARG A 513 21.92 -10.09 -5.91
N GLU A 514 22.97 -10.46 -5.18
CA GLU A 514 23.90 -11.52 -5.56
C GLU A 514 23.23 -12.90 -5.65
N LYS A 515 22.35 -13.21 -4.68
CA LYS A 515 21.62 -14.48 -4.65
C LYS A 515 20.62 -14.57 -5.82
N VAL A 516 20.03 -13.45 -6.23
CA VAL A 516 19.20 -13.39 -7.45
C VAL A 516 20.05 -13.68 -8.70
N LYS A 517 21.29 -13.18 -8.78
CA LYS A 517 22.21 -13.47 -9.88
C LYS A 517 22.53 -14.96 -9.96
N GLU A 518 22.83 -15.61 -8.83
CA GLU A 518 23.08 -17.06 -8.77
C GLU A 518 21.88 -17.86 -9.26
N VAL A 519 20.67 -17.51 -8.82
CA VAL A 519 19.43 -18.16 -9.27
C VAL A 519 19.24 -17.99 -10.78
N LEU A 520 19.38 -16.78 -11.30
CA LEU A 520 19.23 -16.53 -12.74
C LEU A 520 20.25 -17.31 -13.59
N LEU A 521 21.49 -17.44 -13.12
CA LEU A 521 22.52 -18.22 -13.79
C LEU A 521 22.25 -19.72 -13.72
N SER A 522 21.77 -20.24 -12.59
CA SER A 522 21.42 -21.67 -12.46
C SER A 522 20.24 -22.08 -13.37
N PHE A 523 19.29 -21.14 -13.61
CA PHE A 523 18.17 -21.35 -14.52
C PHE A 523 18.39 -20.81 -15.94
N ARG A 524 19.63 -20.43 -16.30
CA ARG A 524 19.99 -19.88 -17.60
C ARG A 524 19.44 -20.72 -18.78
N ARG A 525 19.59 -22.05 -18.74
CA ARG A 525 19.10 -22.94 -19.80
C ARG A 525 17.56 -22.91 -19.93
N ILE A 526 16.84 -22.93 -18.81
CA ILE A 526 15.37 -22.89 -18.81
C ILE A 526 14.87 -21.54 -19.34
N LEU A 527 15.47 -20.43 -18.89
CA LEU A 527 15.09 -19.09 -19.32
C LEU A 527 15.31 -18.87 -20.84
N LEU A 528 16.35 -19.48 -21.40
CA LEU A 528 16.66 -19.38 -22.83
C LEU A 528 15.70 -20.25 -23.66
N ASN A 529 15.35 -21.45 -23.20
CA ASN A 529 14.45 -22.36 -23.90
C ASN A 529 13.02 -21.79 -24.00
N VAL A 530 12.50 -21.16 -22.96
CA VAL A 530 11.18 -20.49 -22.99
C VAL A 530 11.16 -19.37 -24.04
N GLY A 531 12.26 -18.64 -24.21
CA GLY A 531 12.38 -17.60 -25.23
C GLY A 531 12.27 -18.15 -26.66
N SER A 532 12.77 -19.38 -26.92
CA SER A 532 12.75 -20.03 -28.23
C SER A 532 11.42 -20.75 -28.54
N GLU A 533 10.75 -21.29 -27.54
CA GLU A 533 9.49 -22.04 -27.70
C GLU A 533 8.24 -21.12 -27.81
N CYS A 534 8.25 -19.97 -27.16
CA CYS A 534 7.19 -18.96 -27.34
C CYS A 534 7.12 -18.41 -28.77
N THR A 535 8.21 -18.54 -29.56
CA THR A 535 8.24 -18.17 -30.98
C THR A 535 7.74 -19.27 -31.91
N LYS A 536 7.59 -20.52 -31.44
CA LYS A 536 7.19 -21.68 -32.25
C LYS A 536 5.83 -22.28 -31.95
N GLY A 537 5.05 -21.70 -31.02
CA GLY A 537 3.63 -22.07 -30.78
C GLY A 537 3.38 -23.48 -30.27
N SER A 538 4.39 -24.18 -29.73
CA SER A 538 4.21 -25.51 -29.12
C SER A 538 4.72 -25.52 -27.67
N VAL A 539 3.78 -25.62 -26.73
CA VAL A 539 4.08 -25.86 -25.32
C VAL A 539 4.08 -27.36 -25.10
N THR A 540 5.22 -27.94 -24.83
CA THR A 540 5.30 -29.28 -24.23
C THR A 540 4.82 -29.17 -22.77
N THR A 541 3.91 -30.05 -22.38
CA THR A 541 3.41 -30.18 -21.02
C THR A 541 4.54 -30.64 -20.08
N PHE A 542 4.58 -30.09 -18.90
CA PHE A 542 5.62 -30.20 -17.88
C PHE A 542 5.82 -31.60 -17.25
N ASP A 543 5.23 -32.66 -17.81
CA ASP A 543 5.38 -34.03 -17.31
C ASP A 543 6.62 -34.76 -17.88
N ASP A 544 7.42 -34.10 -18.77
CA ASP A 544 8.55 -34.68 -19.45
C ASP A 544 9.93 -34.06 -19.11
N VAL A 545 10.05 -33.33 -17.95
CA VAL A 545 11.36 -32.80 -17.52
C VAL A 545 11.71 -33.22 -16.10
#